data_93ced237899835df1237fa09ed74c6de
#
_entry.id   93ced237899835df1237fa09ed74c6de
#
_cell.length_a   1.000
_cell.length_b   1.000
_cell.length_c   1.000
_cell.angle_alpha   90.00
_cell.angle_beta   90.00
_cell.angle_gamma   90.00
#
_symmetry.space_group_name_H-M   'P 1'
#
loop_
_entity.id
_entity.type
_entity.pdbx_description
1 polymer ?
#
loop_
_entity_poly.entity_id
_entity_poly.type
_entity_poly.pdbx_seq_one_letter_code
_entity_poly.pdbx_strand_id
1 'polypeptide(L)'
;MKAIKFTSLLIVALALTIGATGCKKKPTGITPIPGTGYKVTDTGMKGIEGGGTIGNPPEIGGGALPTELSDLSKFDQDRAPLAVHTVHFDYDSSVVKSSEKGNVEAVAAYMKSAPANVALLIEGHCDERGTEEYNRSLGERRALALREALVADGVDSQKVTTRSFGKDRPVDTSNTEAGMAKNRRGEFVVLHPK
;
A
#
# COMPACT_ATOMS: atom_id res chain seq x y z
N MET A 1 -6.12 -40.86 52.15
CA MET A 1 -5.41 -40.53 53.44
C MET A 1 -4.03 -39.96 53.11
N LYS A 2 -3.63 -38.90 53.80
CA LYS A 2 -2.40 -38.09 53.79
C LYS A 2 -2.50 -36.88 52.90
N ALA A 3 -2.94 -35.72 53.38
CA ALA A 3 -2.35 -34.75 54.32
C ALA A 3 -1.21 -33.97 53.69
N ILE A 4 -1.50 -32.74 53.27
CA ILE A 4 -1.24 -31.43 53.83
C ILE A 4 0.24 -31.19 54.17
N LYS A 5 0.86 -30.18 53.57
CA LYS A 5 1.68 -29.23 54.33
C LYS A 5 1.71 -27.84 53.64
N PHE A 6 1.13 -26.90 54.31
CA PHE A 6 1.34 -25.46 54.21
C PHE A 6 2.74 -25.10 54.74
N THR A 7 3.42 -24.21 54.08
CA THR A 7 4.41 -23.31 54.68
C THR A 7 4.46 -22.07 53.81
N SER A 8 3.84 -21.01 54.23
CA SER A 8 4.39 -19.88 55.02
C SER A 8 5.18 -18.90 54.17
N LEU A 9 4.54 -17.84 53.73
CA LEU A 9 4.60 -16.49 54.25
C LEU A 9 6.01 -15.90 54.42
N LEU A 10 6.39 -15.00 53.56
CA LEU A 10 7.30 -13.89 53.92
C LEU A 10 6.97 -12.64 53.08
N ILE A 11 6.31 -11.71 53.77
CA ILE A 11 6.05 -10.36 53.39
C ILE A 11 7.39 -9.59 53.50
N VAL A 12 7.81 -8.94 52.43
CA VAL A 12 8.75 -7.81 52.53
C VAL A 12 8.15 -6.64 51.75
N ALA A 13 7.55 -5.78 52.53
CA ALA A 13 7.17 -4.43 52.08
C ALA A 13 8.48 -3.60 52.05
N LEU A 14 8.84 -3.09 50.89
CA LEU A 14 9.81 -2.02 50.77
C LEU A 14 9.17 -0.89 50.01
N ALA A 15 8.67 0.09 50.75
CA ALA A 15 8.27 1.39 50.25
C ALA A 15 9.53 2.17 49.86
N LEU A 16 9.62 2.56 48.59
CA LEU A 16 10.55 3.62 48.18
C LEU A 16 9.76 4.65 47.38
N THR A 17 9.45 5.74 48.04
CA THR A 17 9.02 7.01 47.51
C THR A 17 10.18 7.69 46.81
N ILE A 18 10.08 7.94 45.48
CA ILE A 18 10.97 8.87 44.80
C ILE A 18 10.12 9.67 43.80
N GLY A 19 9.84 10.89 44.16
CA GLY A 19 10.08 12.17 43.60
C GLY A 19 9.72 12.35 42.13
N ALA A 20 8.52 12.93 41.90
CA ALA A 20 8.16 13.55 40.64
C ALA A 20 9.00 14.83 40.43
N THR A 21 9.97 14.80 39.54
CA THR A 21 10.48 16.00 38.90
C THR A 21 10.06 16.00 37.44
N GLY A 22 8.93 16.62 37.20
CA GLY A 22 8.43 16.93 35.88
C GLY A 22 9.30 18.00 35.20
N CYS A 23 10.17 17.60 34.27
CA CYS A 23 10.74 18.54 33.31
C CYS A 23 9.80 18.66 32.12
N LYS A 24 8.94 19.69 32.15
CA LYS A 24 8.29 20.20 30.94
C LYS A 24 9.37 20.87 30.05
N LYS A 25 9.93 20.15 29.11
CA LYS A 25 10.63 20.78 27.97
C LYS A 25 9.61 21.03 26.89
N LYS A 26 9.35 22.31 26.61
CA LYS A 26 8.69 22.77 25.37
C LYS A 26 9.57 22.34 24.20
N PRO A 27 9.01 21.77 23.13
CA PRO A 27 9.75 21.59 21.89
C PRO A 27 9.94 22.96 21.23
N THR A 28 11.09 23.55 21.40
CA THR A 28 11.56 24.68 20.63
C THR A 28 12.58 24.15 19.64
N GLY A 29 12.28 24.34 18.35
CA GLY A 29 13.33 24.24 17.34
C GLY A 29 13.02 23.22 16.25
N ILE A 30 12.57 23.75 15.14
CA ILE A 30 12.73 23.13 13.82
C ILE A 30 14.23 22.87 13.67
N THR A 31 14.64 21.60 13.58
CA THR A 31 16.03 21.25 13.24
C THR A 31 16.34 21.75 11.84
N PRO A 32 17.34 22.63 11.65
CA PRO A 32 17.73 23.04 10.30
C PRO A 32 18.36 21.84 9.59
N ILE A 33 17.89 21.57 8.39
CA ILE A 33 18.50 20.61 7.47
C ILE A 33 19.86 21.18 7.06
N PRO A 34 21.00 20.50 7.26
CA PRO A 34 22.28 20.98 6.78
C PRO A 34 22.31 20.86 5.25
N GLY A 35 22.41 21.97 4.54
CA GLY A 35 22.74 21.93 3.13
C GLY A 35 22.06 22.92 2.17
N THR A 36 21.15 23.78 2.62
CA THR A 36 20.62 24.82 1.74
C THR A 36 20.81 26.20 2.37
N GLY A 37 21.97 26.77 2.16
CA GLY A 37 22.24 28.17 2.48
C GLY A 37 21.56 29.08 1.45
N TYR A 38 20.32 29.48 1.70
CA TYR A 38 19.75 30.63 1.01
C TYR A 38 20.01 31.88 1.85
N LYS A 39 20.97 32.69 1.45
CA LYS A 39 21.02 34.08 1.85
C LYS A 39 19.96 34.82 1.05
N VAL A 40 18.88 35.21 1.71
CA VAL A 40 17.99 36.27 1.17
C VAL A 40 18.67 37.58 1.38
N THR A 41 19.30 38.12 0.36
CA THR A 41 19.67 39.52 0.30
C THR A 41 18.53 40.25 -0.38
N ASP A 42 17.84 41.07 0.40
CA ASP A 42 16.87 42.06 -0.08
C ASP A 42 17.63 43.06 -0.97
N THR A 43 17.42 42.96 -2.26
CA THR A 43 17.87 43.98 -3.21
C THR A 43 16.86 44.07 -4.35
N GLY A 44 16.10 45.15 -4.29
CA GLY A 44 15.49 45.91 -5.36
C GLY A 44 15.02 45.18 -6.63
N MET A 45 13.71 45.21 -6.84
CA MET A 45 13.07 44.90 -8.11
C MET A 45 13.76 45.60 -9.27
N LYS A 46 14.28 44.82 -10.20
CA LYS A 46 14.44 45.26 -11.60
C LYS A 46 14.02 44.08 -12.47
N GLY A 47 13.00 44.33 -13.30
CA GLY A 47 12.40 43.33 -14.18
C GLY A 47 13.44 42.66 -15.08
N ILE A 48 13.37 41.36 -15.13
CA ILE A 48 14.03 40.55 -16.14
C ILE A 48 12.91 39.72 -16.82
N GLU A 49 12.56 40.21 -18.01
CA GLU A 49 11.94 39.36 -19.03
C GLU A 49 13.00 38.34 -19.46
N GLY A 50 12.80 37.12 -19.10
CA GLY A 50 13.61 35.97 -19.50
C GLY A 50 12.79 34.72 -19.32
N GLY A 51 12.15 34.27 -20.42
CA GLY A 51 11.46 32.99 -20.49
C GLY A 51 12.42 31.84 -20.16
N GLY A 52 12.54 31.50 -18.88
CA GLY A 52 13.12 30.25 -18.41
C GLY A 52 12.00 29.25 -18.20
N THR A 53 11.91 28.27 -19.08
CA THR A 53 11.10 27.07 -18.87
C THR A 53 11.43 26.51 -17.50
N ILE A 54 10.48 26.59 -16.58
CA ILE A 54 10.56 25.84 -15.33
C ILE A 54 10.58 24.39 -15.75
N GLY A 55 11.75 23.75 -15.66
CA GLY A 55 11.90 22.34 -15.90
C GLY A 55 10.92 21.61 -14.96
N ASN A 56 10.06 20.80 -15.54
CA ASN A 56 9.22 19.91 -14.79
C ASN A 56 10.08 19.16 -13.77
N PRO A 57 9.62 18.97 -12.51
CA PRO A 57 10.28 18.07 -11.58
C PRO A 57 10.45 16.71 -12.28
N PRO A 58 11.55 15.97 -12.00
CA PRO A 58 11.75 14.67 -12.62
C PRO A 58 10.51 13.82 -12.37
N GLU A 59 9.84 13.43 -13.44
CA GLU A 59 8.78 12.42 -13.38
C GLU A 59 9.39 11.19 -12.74
N ILE A 60 8.99 10.91 -11.51
CA ILE A 60 9.20 9.61 -10.89
C ILE A 60 8.49 8.64 -11.81
N GLY A 61 9.24 7.80 -12.50
CA GLY A 61 8.83 6.97 -13.63
C GLY A 61 7.56 6.14 -13.45
N GLY A 62 6.44 6.83 -13.42
CA GLY A 62 5.14 6.27 -13.75
C GLY A 62 5.05 6.30 -15.27
N GLY A 63 5.54 5.26 -15.95
CA GLY A 63 5.30 5.10 -17.36
C GLY A 63 3.82 5.30 -17.63
N ALA A 64 3.47 6.30 -18.46
CA ALA A 64 2.11 6.50 -18.91
C ALA A 64 1.58 5.14 -19.38
N LEU A 65 0.46 4.68 -18.81
CA LEU A 65 -0.20 3.47 -19.28
C LEU A 65 -0.43 3.64 -20.78
N PRO A 66 -0.19 2.60 -21.61
CA PRO A 66 -0.53 2.67 -23.01
C PRO A 66 -1.98 3.14 -23.10
N THR A 67 -2.26 4.10 -23.96
CA THR A 67 -3.58 4.73 -24.13
C THR A 67 -4.68 3.66 -24.33
N GLU A 68 -4.33 2.48 -24.81
CA GLU A 68 -5.24 1.34 -25.02
C GLU A 68 -5.70 0.69 -23.71
N LEU A 69 -4.85 0.57 -22.67
CA LEU A 69 -5.22 -0.01 -21.38
C LEU A 69 -6.05 0.94 -20.50
N SER A 70 -6.13 2.21 -20.83
CA SER A 70 -6.99 3.18 -20.13
C SER A 70 -8.48 2.94 -20.38
N ASP A 71 -8.84 2.30 -21.51
CA ASP A 71 -10.21 2.01 -21.88
C ASP A 71 -10.50 0.50 -21.74
N LEU A 72 -10.89 0.09 -20.54
CA LEU A 72 -11.22 -1.31 -20.23
C LEU A 72 -12.46 -1.83 -20.94
N SER A 73 -13.24 -0.97 -21.63
CA SER A 73 -14.41 -1.40 -22.40
C SER A 73 -14.04 -2.19 -23.66
N LYS A 74 -12.80 -2.03 -24.12
CA LYS A 74 -12.24 -2.73 -25.29
C LYS A 74 -11.77 -4.17 -24.97
N PHE A 75 -11.88 -4.57 -23.71
CA PHE A 75 -11.39 -5.87 -23.26
C PHE A 75 -12.51 -6.70 -22.64
N ASP A 76 -12.48 -8.00 -22.91
CA ASP A 76 -13.23 -8.98 -22.15
C ASP A 76 -12.44 -9.31 -20.88
N GLN A 77 -13.11 -9.20 -19.72
CA GLN A 77 -12.51 -9.36 -18.41
C GLN A 77 -12.74 -10.78 -17.89
N ASP A 78 -11.70 -11.59 -17.81
CA ASP A 78 -11.77 -12.96 -17.30
C ASP A 78 -11.07 -13.07 -15.94
N ARG A 79 -11.83 -13.39 -14.89
CA ARG A 79 -11.33 -13.60 -13.52
C ARG A 79 -11.00 -15.06 -13.24
N ALA A 80 -11.57 -15.99 -14.01
CA ALA A 80 -11.51 -17.41 -13.70
C ALA A 80 -10.07 -17.97 -13.65
N PRO A 81 -9.16 -17.64 -14.60
CA PRO A 81 -7.83 -18.24 -14.62
C PRO A 81 -6.98 -17.92 -13.38
N LEU A 82 -7.20 -16.74 -12.77
CA LEU A 82 -6.36 -16.22 -11.68
C LEU A 82 -7.12 -16.10 -10.34
N ALA A 83 -8.34 -16.55 -10.25
CA ALA A 83 -9.19 -16.43 -9.05
C ALA A 83 -8.57 -17.07 -7.81
N VAL A 84 -7.81 -18.17 -8.00
CA VAL A 84 -7.15 -18.90 -6.89
C VAL A 84 -5.91 -18.19 -6.35
N HIS A 85 -5.41 -17.19 -7.05
CA HIS A 85 -4.18 -16.45 -6.71
C HIS A 85 -4.47 -15.10 -6.06
N THR A 86 -5.66 -14.93 -5.46
CA THR A 86 -6.00 -13.73 -4.69
C THR A 86 -4.98 -13.50 -3.57
N VAL A 87 -4.47 -12.27 -3.46
CA VAL A 87 -3.49 -11.87 -2.44
C VAL A 87 -4.19 -11.12 -1.31
N HIS A 88 -3.92 -11.49 -0.05
CA HIS A 88 -4.52 -10.86 1.13
C HIS A 88 -3.53 -9.97 1.88
N PHE A 89 -4.07 -8.83 2.35
CA PHE A 89 -3.30 -7.82 3.07
C PHE A 89 -3.67 -7.76 4.55
N ASP A 90 -2.71 -7.29 5.34
CA ASP A 90 -2.96 -6.96 6.73
C ASP A 90 -3.80 -5.69 6.86
N TYR A 91 -4.33 -5.46 8.06
CA TYR A 91 -5.09 -4.25 8.35
C TYR A 91 -4.23 -3.01 8.10
N ASP A 92 -4.80 -2.04 7.41
CA ASP A 92 -4.17 -0.75 7.10
C ASP A 92 -2.80 -0.86 6.41
N SER A 93 -2.59 -1.94 5.64
CA SER A 93 -1.32 -2.21 4.95
C SER A 93 -1.55 -2.47 3.47
N SER A 94 -0.57 -2.05 2.66
CA SER A 94 -0.40 -2.40 1.25
C SER A 94 0.83 -3.27 0.99
N VAL A 95 1.50 -3.72 2.04
CA VAL A 95 2.69 -4.57 1.92
C VAL A 95 2.29 -5.99 1.53
N VAL A 96 2.87 -6.52 0.47
CA VAL A 96 2.70 -7.91 0.04
C VAL A 96 3.44 -8.83 1.02
N LYS A 97 2.68 -9.69 1.70
CA LYS A 97 3.23 -10.62 2.70
C LYS A 97 4.10 -11.69 2.04
N SER A 98 5.09 -12.18 2.77
CA SER A 98 5.94 -13.27 2.28
C SER A 98 5.16 -14.55 1.97
N SER A 99 4.08 -14.82 2.71
CA SER A 99 3.17 -15.94 2.46
C SER A 99 2.40 -15.83 1.13
N GLU A 100 2.23 -14.62 0.62
CA GLU A 100 1.49 -14.35 -0.61
C GLU A 100 2.37 -14.31 -1.87
N LYS A 101 3.70 -14.34 -1.71
CA LYS A 101 4.64 -14.29 -2.84
C LYS A 101 4.40 -15.39 -3.87
N GLY A 102 4.09 -16.61 -3.43
CA GLY A 102 3.79 -17.70 -4.35
C GLY A 102 2.59 -17.43 -5.26
N ASN A 103 1.58 -16.70 -4.77
CA ASN A 103 0.45 -16.26 -5.60
C ASN A 103 0.92 -15.26 -6.68
N VAL A 104 1.76 -14.30 -6.30
CA VAL A 104 2.30 -13.30 -7.24
C VAL A 104 3.18 -13.97 -8.29
N GLU A 105 4.07 -14.87 -7.89
CA GLU A 105 4.94 -15.64 -8.80
C GLU A 105 4.13 -16.48 -9.81
N ALA A 106 3.04 -17.10 -9.35
CA ALA A 106 2.15 -17.87 -10.22
C ALA A 106 1.47 -16.98 -11.27
N VAL A 107 1.00 -15.80 -10.87
CA VAL A 107 0.43 -14.80 -11.79
C VAL A 107 1.49 -14.30 -12.76
N ALA A 108 2.71 -14.04 -12.30
CA ALA A 108 3.82 -13.64 -13.17
C ALA A 108 4.15 -14.73 -14.20
N ALA A 109 4.19 -16.00 -13.80
CA ALA A 109 4.41 -17.13 -14.71
C ALA A 109 3.29 -17.22 -15.76
N TYR A 110 2.03 -17.08 -15.36
CA TYR A 110 0.89 -17.03 -16.27
C TYR A 110 1.04 -15.92 -17.30
N MET A 111 1.34 -14.69 -16.87
CA MET A 111 1.45 -13.53 -17.75
C MET A 111 2.63 -13.62 -18.73
N LYS A 112 3.72 -14.27 -18.32
CA LYS A 112 4.88 -14.53 -19.22
C LYS A 112 4.57 -15.54 -20.31
N SER A 113 3.68 -16.50 -20.03
CA SER A 113 3.24 -17.50 -21.01
C SER A 113 2.05 -17.04 -21.86
N ALA A 114 1.36 -15.98 -21.44
CA ALA A 114 0.20 -15.46 -22.12
C ALA A 114 0.56 -14.80 -23.48
N PRO A 115 -0.34 -14.80 -24.46
CA PRO A 115 -0.16 -14.09 -25.73
C PRO A 115 0.21 -12.62 -25.54
N ALA A 116 0.91 -12.04 -26.53
CA ALA A 116 1.43 -10.67 -26.43
C ALA A 116 0.32 -9.60 -26.28
N ASN A 117 -0.86 -9.87 -26.81
CA ASN A 117 -2.03 -8.99 -26.77
C ASN A 117 -2.87 -9.12 -25.49
N VAL A 118 -2.55 -10.07 -24.60
CA VAL A 118 -3.22 -10.24 -23.31
C VAL A 118 -2.61 -9.30 -22.30
N ALA A 119 -3.48 -8.60 -21.53
CA ALA A 119 -3.08 -7.72 -20.45
C ALA A 119 -3.68 -8.15 -19.12
N LEU A 120 -3.27 -7.51 -18.03
CA LEU A 120 -3.70 -7.79 -16.66
C LEU A 120 -4.26 -6.55 -16.00
N LEU A 121 -5.42 -6.65 -15.39
CA LEU A 121 -5.97 -5.68 -14.47
C LEU A 121 -5.81 -6.19 -13.05
N ILE A 122 -5.25 -5.37 -12.17
CA ILE A 122 -5.16 -5.63 -10.74
C ILE A 122 -6.20 -4.80 -10.02
N GLU A 123 -7.09 -5.46 -9.31
CA GLU A 123 -8.16 -4.81 -8.54
C GLU A 123 -7.80 -4.82 -7.05
N GLY A 124 -7.75 -3.62 -6.43
CA GLY A 124 -7.44 -3.47 -5.02
C GLY A 124 -8.69 -3.21 -4.18
N HIS A 125 -8.85 -3.98 -3.11
CA HIS A 125 -10.00 -3.96 -2.22
C HIS A 125 -9.62 -3.74 -0.77
N CYS A 126 -10.53 -3.17 -0.01
CA CYS A 126 -10.40 -2.89 1.41
C CYS A 126 -11.58 -3.47 2.20
N ASP A 127 -11.43 -3.54 3.52
CA ASP A 127 -12.54 -3.79 4.41
C ASP A 127 -13.40 -2.52 4.61
N GLU A 128 -14.50 -2.63 5.34
CA GLU A 128 -15.49 -1.56 5.50
C GLU A 128 -15.03 -0.38 6.38
N ARG A 129 -13.95 -0.55 7.16
CA ARG A 129 -13.45 0.46 8.11
C ARG A 129 -12.84 1.65 7.39
N GLY A 130 -13.06 2.85 7.93
CA GLY A 130 -12.54 4.09 7.36
C GLY A 130 -13.46 4.76 6.35
N THR A 131 -13.01 5.90 5.80
CA THR A 131 -13.75 6.65 4.79
C THR A 131 -13.63 6.02 3.41
N GLU A 132 -14.50 6.41 2.50
CA GLU A 132 -14.46 5.93 1.12
C GLU A 132 -13.16 6.38 0.42
N GLU A 133 -12.80 7.65 0.58
CA GLU A 133 -11.60 8.24 -0.04
C GLU A 133 -10.33 7.55 0.46
N TYR A 134 -10.26 7.31 1.77
CA TYR A 134 -9.13 6.59 2.37
C TYR A 134 -9.00 5.19 1.79
N ASN A 135 -10.11 4.42 1.75
CA ASN A 135 -10.12 3.06 1.23
C ASN A 135 -9.84 3.02 -0.27
N ARG A 136 -10.31 4.00 -1.03
CA ARG A 136 -9.99 4.11 -2.46
C ARG A 136 -8.49 4.30 -2.67
N SER A 137 -7.88 5.18 -1.89
CA SER A 137 -6.42 5.40 -1.91
C SER A 137 -5.64 4.17 -1.41
N LEU A 138 -6.10 3.48 -0.34
CA LEU A 138 -5.45 2.27 0.16
C LEU A 138 -5.56 1.11 -0.83
N GLY A 139 -6.73 0.93 -1.46
CA GLY A 139 -6.92 -0.07 -2.51
C GLY A 139 -6.01 0.16 -3.70
N GLU A 140 -5.81 1.43 -4.11
CA GLU A 140 -4.86 1.76 -5.18
C GLU A 140 -3.42 1.42 -4.78
N ARG A 141 -2.98 1.77 -3.57
CA ARG A 141 -1.64 1.39 -3.09
C ARG A 141 -1.43 -0.13 -3.07
N ARG A 142 -2.47 -0.92 -2.73
CA ARG A 142 -2.42 -2.40 -2.79
C ARG A 142 -2.24 -2.91 -4.22
N ALA A 143 -3.03 -2.38 -5.15
CA ALA A 143 -2.92 -2.75 -6.56
C ALA A 143 -1.55 -2.37 -7.15
N LEU A 144 -1.02 -1.20 -6.82
CA LEU A 144 0.32 -0.76 -7.23
C LEU A 144 1.42 -1.64 -6.64
N ALA A 145 1.35 -2.02 -5.37
CA ALA A 145 2.32 -2.92 -4.75
C ALA A 145 2.37 -4.30 -5.44
N LEU A 146 1.21 -4.83 -5.86
CA LEU A 146 1.14 -6.06 -6.64
C LEU A 146 1.70 -5.88 -8.05
N ARG A 147 1.43 -4.74 -8.70
CA ARG A 147 2.02 -4.40 -10.00
C ARG A 147 3.54 -4.33 -9.93
N GLU A 148 4.08 -3.66 -8.91
CA GLU A 148 5.52 -3.57 -8.69
C GLU A 148 6.14 -4.95 -8.47
N ALA A 149 5.50 -5.82 -7.68
CA ALA A 149 5.97 -7.18 -7.46
C ALA A 149 5.98 -8.00 -8.76
N LEU A 150 4.92 -7.93 -9.58
CA LEU A 150 4.86 -8.61 -10.88
C LEU A 150 5.93 -8.11 -11.86
N VAL A 151 6.18 -6.81 -11.89
CA VAL A 151 7.23 -6.22 -12.75
C VAL A 151 8.62 -6.68 -12.28
N ALA A 152 8.85 -6.74 -10.96
CA ALA A 152 10.08 -7.29 -10.41
C ALA A 152 10.28 -8.77 -10.79
N ASP A 153 9.18 -9.53 -10.90
CA ASP A 153 9.18 -10.91 -11.39
C ASP A 153 9.24 -11.01 -12.92
N GLY A 154 9.41 -9.88 -13.63
CA GLY A 154 9.67 -9.83 -15.07
C GLY A 154 8.43 -9.78 -15.96
N VAL A 155 7.27 -9.39 -15.42
CA VAL A 155 6.09 -9.05 -16.23
C VAL A 155 6.27 -7.65 -16.84
N ASP A 156 5.91 -7.49 -18.11
CA ASP A 156 5.97 -6.19 -18.78
C ASP A 156 5.00 -5.19 -18.11
N SER A 157 5.54 -4.09 -17.63
CA SER A 157 4.78 -3.03 -16.97
C SER A 157 3.69 -2.40 -17.86
N GLN A 158 3.85 -2.47 -19.19
CA GLN A 158 2.88 -1.95 -20.16
C GLN A 158 1.65 -2.85 -20.30
N LYS A 159 1.73 -4.10 -19.86
CA LYS A 159 0.64 -5.06 -19.87
C LYS A 159 -0.19 -5.07 -18.58
N VAL A 160 0.19 -4.29 -17.57
CA VAL A 160 -0.44 -4.32 -16.25
C VAL A 160 -1.05 -2.97 -15.93
N THR A 161 -2.35 -2.96 -15.67
CA THR A 161 -3.09 -1.79 -15.19
C THR A 161 -3.69 -2.04 -13.80
N THR A 162 -4.01 -0.98 -13.07
CA THR A 162 -4.56 -1.05 -11.71
C THR A 162 -5.90 -0.37 -11.61
N ARG A 163 -6.74 -0.82 -10.67
CA ARG A 163 -7.99 -0.18 -10.29
C ARG A 163 -8.28 -0.41 -8.82
N SER A 164 -8.68 0.62 -8.12
CA SER A 164 -9.18 0.50 -6.76
C SER A 164 -10.70 0.47 -6.73
N PHE A 165 -11.24 -0.46 -5.98
CA PHE A 165 -12.64 -0.49 -5.58
C PHE A 165 -12.83 -0.04 -4.13
N GLY A 166 -11.73 0.27 -3.40
CA GLY A 166 -11.87 0.61 -1.99
C GLY A 166 -12.68 -0.45 -1.26
N LYS A 167 -13.75 -0.05 -0.58
CA LYS A 167 -14.67 -0.93 0.15
C LYS A 167 -15.95 -1.30 -0.61
N ASP A 168 -16.09 -0.89 -1.87
CA ASP A 168 -17.36 -0.99 -2.62
C ASP A 168 -17.72 -2.42 -3.04
N ARG A 169 -16.76 -3.36 -3.04
CA ARG A 169 -16.97 -4.74 -3.48
C ARG A 169 -16.53 -5.75 -2.43
N PRO A 170 -17.25 -5.86 -1.30
CA PRO A 170 -16.96 -6.87 -0.29
C PRO A 170 -17.32 -8.27 -0.80
N VAL A 171 -16.49 -9.27 -0.46
CA VAL A 171 -16.77 -10.70 -0.68
C VAL A 171 -17.38 -11.34 0.56
N ASP A 172 -17.23 -10.70 1.71
CA ASP A 172 -17.81 -11.12 2.98
C ASP A 172 -18.36 -9.89 3.70
N THR A 173 -19.67 -9.88 3.95
CA THR A 173 -20.38 -8.78 4.62
C THR A 173 -20.56 -8.99 6.11
N SER A 174 -19.99 -10.07 6.67
CA SER A 174 -19.98 -10.26 8.12
C SER A 174 -19.01 -9.25 8.75
N ASN A 175 -19.47 -8.54 9.78
CA ASN A 175 -18.66 -7.57 10.53
C ASN A 175 -17.69 -8.26 11.49
N THR A 176 -17.10 -9.39 11.06
CA THR A 176 -16.11 -10.14 11.81
C THR A 176 -14.71 -9.85 11.27
N GLU A 177 -13.67 -9.96 12.11
CA GLU A 177 -12.31 -9.80 11.62
C GLU A 177 -11.95 -10.80 10.51
N ALA A 178 -12.51 -12.01 10.58
CA ALA A 178 -12.34 -13.02 9.52
C ALA A 178 -12.96 -12.57 8.18
N GLY A 179 -14.15 -11.98 8.20
CA GLY A 179 -14.80 -11.43 7.01
C GLY A 179 -14.05 -10.21 6.47
N MET A 180 -13.66 -9.30 7.37
CA MET A 180 -12.84 -8.14 7.00
C MET A 180 -11.49 -8.55 6.37
N ALA A 181 -10.84 -9.59 6.91
CA ALA A 181 -9.59 -10.10 6.36
C ALA A 181 -9.73 -10.62 4.92
N LYS A 182 -10.86 -11.26 4.57
CA LYS A 182 -11.16 -11.67 3.20
C LYS A 182 -11.37 -10.46 2.26
N ASN A 183 -11.91 -9.36 2.78
CA ASN A 183 -12.13 -8.15 1.99
C ASN A 183 -10.83 -7.39 1.70
N ARG A 184 -9.82 -7.48 2.57
CA ARG A 184 -8.49 -6.87 2.36
C ARG A 184 -7.68 -7.67 1.36
N ARG A 185 -7.95 -7.49 0.07
CA ARG A 185 -7.37 -8.33 -0.97
C ARG A 185 -7.01 -7.57 -2.24
N GLY A 186 -6.18 -8.21 -3.06
CA GLY A 186 -5.93 -7.87 -4.45
C GLY A 186 -6.35 -9.02 -5.36
N GLU A 187 -7.09 -8.73 -6.39
CA GLU A 187 -7.56 -9.68 -7.39
C GLU A 187 -6.90 -9.41 -8.73
N PHE A 188 -6.73 -10.47 -9.52
CA PHE A 188 -6.15 -10.41 -10.86
C PHE A 188 -7.18 -10.78 -11.90
N VAL A 189 -7.30 -9.93 -12.91
CA VAL A 189 -8.29 -10.10 -14.00
C VAL A 189 -7.53 -10.09 -15.33
N VAL A 190 -7.65 -11.16 -16.07
CA VAL A 190 -7.06 -11.27 -17.40
C VAL A 190 -7.90 -10.46 -18.39
N LEU A 191 -7.24 -9.66 -19.20
CA LEU A 191 -7.86 -8.80 -20.20
C LEU A 191 -7.58 -9.34 -21.60
N HIS A 192 -8.61 -9.80 -22.29
CA HIS A 192 -8.55 -10.24 -23.68
C HIS A 192 -9.08 -9.11 -24.58
N PRO A 193 -8.35 -8.67 -25.62
CA PRO A 193 -8.89 -7.71 -26.60
C PRO A 193 -10.12 -8.28 -27.27
N LYS A 194 -11.15 -7.44 -27.48
CA LYS A 194 -12.38 -7.78 -28.21
C LYS A 194 -12.16 -7.82 -29.72
#